data_0edd9828781eb85f8848a5ecc3aecbb8
#
_entry.id   0edd9828781eb85f8848a5ecc3aecbb8
#
_cell.length_a   1.000
_cell.length_b   1.000
_cell.length_c   1.000
_cell.angle_alpha   90.00
_cell.angle_beta   90.00
_cell.angle_gamma   90.00
#
_symmetry.space_group_name_H-M   'P 1'
#
loop_
_entity.id
_entity.type
_entity.pdbx_description
1 polymer ?
#
loop_
_entity_poly.entity_id
_entity_poly.type
_entity_poly.pdbx_seq_one_letter_code
_entity_poly.pdbx_strand_id
1 'polypeptide(L)'
;MEFAATDVKKLREETGATFADCKNALSDAKSWDDAVKYLEARRDKKAEKMVTAGRETKEGGVFSYVHHNNRLGVLIELNCNTDFVARSESFRNLASDLALQIVGVAPKYVNYEDVPADVIEAARKKFAEDPSMARVPEARREEVFSGKLKKEFSEQVLMMQPWVKDDSVTISDLVRRVIAETGENIVVRRFSRFALGE
;
A
#
# COMPACT_ATOMS: atom_id res chain seq x y z
N MET A 1 -9.14 30.90 7.61
CA MET A 1 -7.69 31.08 7.84
C MET A 1 -7.10 31.50 6.51
N GLU A 2 -6.29 32.55 6.46
CA GLU A 2 -5.68 32.99 5.19
C GLU A 2 -4.31 32.33 5.10
N PHE A 3 -4.12 31.44 4.13
CA PHE A 3 -2.86 30.72 3.91
C PHE A 3 -1.96 31.51 2.97
N ALA A 4 -0.68 31.60 3.28
CA ALA A 4 0.32 32.28 2.47
C ALA A 4 0.85 31.42 1.32
N ALA A 5 1.50 32.02 0.33
CA ALA A 5 2.13 31.29 -0.78
C ALA A 5 3.19 30.27 -0.30
N THR A 6 3.84 30.54 0.83
CA THR A 6 4.78 29.63 1.49
C THR A 6 4.11 28.34 1.99
N ASP A 7 2.83 28.42 2.39
CA ASP A 7 2.08 27.27 2.88
C ASP A 7 1.75 26.29 1.73
N VAL A 8 1.48 26.84 0.52
CA VAL A 8 1.28 26.00 -0.68
C VAL A 8 2.52 25.17 -0.98
N LYS A 9 3.72 25.76 -0.85
CA LYS A 9 4.98 25.06 -1.08
C LYS A 9 5.20 23.98 -0.01
N LYS A 10 4.95 24.30 1.26
CA LYS A 10 5.08 23.35 2.38
C LYS A 10 4.11 22.18 2.23
N LEU A 11 2.84 22.45 1.90
CA LEU A 11 1.84 21.41 1.69
C LEU A 11 2.20 20.51 0.50
N ARG A 12 2.79 21.07 -0.55
CA ARG A 12 3.29 20.29 -1.69
C ARG A 12 4.46 19.38 -1.31
N GLU A 13 5.41 19.87 -0.50
CA GLU A 13 6.54 19.08 -0.01
C GLU A 13 6.06 17.92 0.88
N GLU A 14 5.03 18.14 1.69
CA GLU A 14 4.45 17.15 2.59
C GLU A 14 3.61 16.09 1.84
N THR A 15 2.78 16.53 0.90
CA THR A 15 1.78 15.65 0.27
C THR A 15 2.16 15.11 -1.11
N GLY A 16 3.17 15.70 -1.76
CA GLY A 16 3.54 15.41 -3.15
C GLY A 16 2.50 15.86 -4.19
N ALA A 17 1.43 16.57 -3.79
CA ALA A 17 0.37 17.03 -4.69
C ALA A 17 0.85 18.16 -5.63
N THR A 18 0.11 18.41 -6.71
CA THR A 18 0.44 19.51 -7.62
C THR A 18 0.25 20.87 -6.95
N PHE A 19 0.97 21.89 -7.40
CA PHE A 19 0.84 23.25 -6.87
C PHE A 19 -0.61 23.75 -6.94
N ALA A 20 -1.32 23.46 -8.04
CA ALA A 20 -2.71 23.85 -8.24
C ALA A 20 -3.64 23.14 -7.23
N ASP A 21 -3.44 21.84 -7.01
CA ASP A 21 -4.22 21.08 -6.05
C ASP A 21 -3.98 21.55 -4.62
N CYS A 22 -2.72 21.83 -4.23
CA CYS A 22 -2.40 22.39 -2.92
C CYS A 22 -3.04 23.78 -2.70
N LYS A 23 -2.99 24.65 -3.71
CA LYS A 23 -3.63 25.96 -3.64
C LYS A 23 -5.13 25.82 -3.46
N ASN A 24 -5.80 24.97 -4.23
CA ASN A 24 -7.23 24.74 -4.12
C ASN A 24 -7.60 24.14 -2.76
N ALA A 25 -6.82 23.14 -2.31
CA ALA A 25 -7.04 22.53 -1.00
C ALA A 25 -6.98 23.56 0.14
N LEU A 26 -5.97 24.44 0.14
CA LEU A 26 -5.83 25.49 1.17
C LEU A 26 -6.91 26.56 1.07
N SER A 27 -7.42 26.86 -0.14
CA SER A 27 -8.50 27.85 -0.32
C SER A 27 -9.81 27.39 0.31
N ASP A 28 -10.09 26.09 0.27
CA ASP A 28 -11.37 25.51 0.72
C ASP A 28 -11.29 24.93 2.15
N ALA A 29 -10.07 24.65 2.65
CA ALA A 29 -9.86 24.03 3.95
C ALA A 29 -10.06 25.00 5.13
N LYS A 30 -10.60 24.46 6.22
CA LYS A 30 -10.72 25.18 7.50
C LYS A 30 -9.47 25.06 8.37
N SER A 31 -8.65 24.04 8.12
CA SER A 31 -7.41 23.76 8.82
C SER A 31 -6.38 23.14 7.88
N TRP A 32 -5.13 23.05 8.33
CA TRP A 32 -4.06 22.34 7.62
C TRP A 32 -4.42 20.86 7.42
N ASP A 33 -4.89 20.20 8.46
CA ASP A 33 -5.30 18.80 8.44
C ASP A 33 -6.45 18.54 7.45
N ASP A 34 -7.39 19.48 7.31
CA ASP A 34 -8.46 19.38 6.31
C ASP A 34 -7.90 19.45 4.89
N ALA A 35 -6.91 20.31 4.64
CA ALA A 35 -6.25 20.40 3.35
C ALA A 35 -5.48 19.11 3.01
N VAL A 36 -4.76 18.54 3.97
CA VAL A 36 -4.05 17.26 3.82
C VAL A 36 -5.05 16.15 3.49
N LYS A 37 -6.11 15.97 4.28
CA LYS A 37 -7.15 14.95 4.06
C LYS A 37 -7.84 15.11 2.70
N TYR A 38 -8.12 16.34 2.28
CA TYR A 38 -8.69 16.59 0.96
C TYR A 38 -7.77 16.11 -0.16
N LEU A 39 -6.46 16.41 -0.05
CA LEU A 39 -5.48 15.98 -1.04
C LEU A 39 -5.29 14.46 -1.06
N GLU A 40 -5.30 13.83 0.10
CA GLU A 40 -5.25 12.36 0.22
C GLU A 40 -6.46 11.70 -0.44
N ALA A 41 -7.67 12.15 -0.13
CA ALA A 41 -8.89 11.63 -0.75
C ALA A 41 -8.91 11.84 -2.27
N ARG A 42 -8.38 12.97 -2.75
CA ARG A 42 -8.27 13.26 -4.19
C ARG A 42 -7.23 12.37 -4.87
N ARG A 43 -6.10 12.13 -4.22
CA ARG A 43 -5.06 11.20 -4.65
C ARG A 43 -5.61 9.78 -4.77
N ASP A 44 -6.32 9.32 -3.74
CA ASP A 44 -6.88 7.97 -3.71
C ASP A 44 -7.92 7.76 -4.82
N LYS A 45 -8.81 8.73 -5.06
CA LYS A 45 -9.73 8.70 -6.20
C LYS A 45 -9.01 8.66 -7.55
N LYS A 46 -7.90 9.39 -7.68
CA LYS A 46 -7.09 9.36 -8.91
C LYS A 46 -6.45 7.99 -9.11
N ALA A 47 -5.85 7.42 -8.05
CA ALA A 47 -5.26 6.08 -8.08
C ALA A 47 -6.31 5.01 -8.41
N GLU A 48 -7.47 5.03 -7.75
CA GLU A 48 -8.58 4.11 -8.01
C GLU A 48 -9.03 4.17 -9.48
N LYS A 49 -9.14 5.37 -10.04
CA LYS A 49 -9.47 5.54 -11.46
C LYS A 49 -8.43 4.90 -12.38
N MET A 50 -7.15 4.93 -12.04
CA MET A 50 -6.10 4.29 -12.83
C MET A 50 -6.16 2.77 -12.70
N VAL A 51 -6.37 2.25 -11.51
CA VAL A 51 -6.54 0.81 -11.24
C VAL A 51 -7.75 0.25 -11.98
N THR A 52 -8.90 0.94 -11.90
CA THR A 52 -10.17 0.49 -12.51
C THR A 52 -10.24 0.73 -14.02
N ALA A 53 -9.34 1.51 -14.60
CA ALA A 53 -9.29 1.75 -16.04
C ALA A 53 -9.01 0.49 -16.88
N GLY A 54 -8.64 -0.64 -16.25
CA GLY A 54 -8.47 -1.95 -16.88
C GLY A 54 -7.33 -2.00 -17.91
N ARG A 55 -6.41 -1.04 -17.88
CA ARG A 55 -5.24 -1.06 -18.75
C ARG A 55 -4.30 -2.18 -18.32
N GLU A 56 -3.84 -2.97 -19.29
CA GLU A 56 -2.86 -4.02 -19.01
C GLU A 56 -1.55 -3.43 -18.46
N THR A 57 -1.00 -4.09 -17.45
CA THR A 57 0.30 -3.77 -16.84
C THR A 57 1.32 -4.81 -17.30
N LYS A 58 1.75 -4.70 -18.58
CA LYS A 58 2.72 -5.64 -19.19
C LYS A 58 4.16 -5.16 -19.12
N GLU A 59 4.35 -3.87 -18.91
CA GLU A 59 5.66 -3.27 -18.71
C GLU A 59 6.03 -3.29 -17.22
N GLY A 60 7.28 -2.96 -16.90
CA GLY A 60 7.75 -2.94 -15.52
C GLY A 60 9.18 -3.45 -15.38
N GLY A 61 9.48 -4.08 -14.26
CA GLY A 61 10.80 -4.62 -14.01
C GLY A 61 10.85 -5.66 -12.90
N VAL A 62 11.93 -6.44 -12.91
CA VAL A 62 12.32 -7.29 -11.79
C VAL A 62 13.46 -6.61 -11.07
N PHE A 63 13.23 -6.35 -9.78
CA PHE A 63 14.19 -5.68 -8.91
C PHE A 63 14.72 -6.64 -7.87
N SER A 64 16.00 -6.49 -7.52
CA SER A 64 16.65 -7.31 -6.52
C SER A 64 17.17 -6.46 -5.38
N TYR A 65 17.11 -7.03 -4.19
CA TYR A 65 17.78 -6.49 -3.01
C TYR A 65 18.48 -7.62 -2.26
N VAL A 66 19.76 -7.42 -1.95
CA VAL A 66 20.52 -8.31 -1.08
C VAL A 66 20.95 -7.50 0.13
N HIS A 67 20.59 -7.97 1.31
CA HIS A 67 20.94 -7.28 2.55
C HIS A 67 22.46 -7.31 2.79
N HIS A 68 23.00 -6.28 3.41
CA HIS A 68 24.44 -6.06 3.57
C HIS A 68 25.20 -7.24 4.22
N ASN A 69 24.51 -8.05 5.02
CA ASN A 69 25.08 -9.24 5.64
C ASN A 69 25.04 -10.49 4.73
N ASN A 70 24.55 -10.38 3.48
CA ASN A 70 24.39 -11.44 2.50
C ASN A 70 23.58 -12.68 2.97
N ARG A 71 22.75 -12.52 3.99
CA ARG A 71 21.91 -13.60 4.54
C ARG A 71 20.46 -13.54 4.10
N LEU A 72 20.03 -12.40 3.56
CA LEU A 72 18.67 -12.13 3.11
C LEU A 72 18.71 -11.55 1.71
N GLY A 73 17.85 -12.04 0.83
CA GLY A 73 17.69 -11.54 -0.52
C GLY A 73 16.23 -11.54 -0.96
N VAL A 74 15.87 -10.60 -1.81
CA VAL A 74 14.54 -10.48 -2.40
C VAL A 74 14.66 -10.24 -3.89
N LEU A 75 13.77 -10.88 -4.66
CA LEU A 75 13.40 -10.50 -6.02
C LEU A 75 11.94 -10.08 -6.01
N ILE A 76 11.62 -8.94 -6.62
CA ILE A 76 10.26 -8.44 -6.74
C ILE A 76 9.97 -8.07 -8.20
N GLU A 77 8.84 -8.51 -8.72
CA GLU A 77 8.29 -8.10 -10.02
C GLU A 77 7.24 -7.01 -9.78
N LEU A 78 7.52 -5.82 -10.31
CA LEU A 78 6.65 -4.65 -10.25
C LEU A 78 6.27 -4.24 -11.66
N ASN A 79 4.98 -4.20 -11.97
CA ASN A 79 4.45 -3.95 -13.30
C ASN A 79 3.74 -2.59 -13.37
N CYS A 80 3.78 -1.96 -14.57
CA CYS A 80 3.08 -0.72 -14.90
C CYS A 80 2.54 -0.77 -16.33
N ASN A 81 1.93 0.33 -16.81
CA ASN A 81 1.34 0.35 -18.15
C ASN A 81 2.40 0.60 -19.23
N THR A 82 3.42 1.44 -19.00
CA THR A 82 4.42 1.82 -19.99
C THR A 82 5.86 1.67 -19.48
N ASP A 83 6.79 1.52 -20.42
CA ASP A 83 8.23 1.46 -20.14
C ASP A 83 8.78 2.82 -19.65
N PHE A 84 8.11 3.94 -19.95
CA PHE A 84 8.48 5.25 -19.42
C PHE A 84 8.35 5.30 -17.90
N VAL A 85 7.22 4.82 -17.37
CA VAL A 85 7.02 4.75 -15.92
C VAL A 85 7.97 3.72 -15.29
N ALA A 86 8.18 2.56 -15.93
CA ALA A 86 9.14 1.55 -15.45
C ALA A 86 10.55 2.10 -15.25
N ARG A 87 10.95 3.12 -16.02
CA ARG A 87 12.26 3.77 -15.92
C ARG A 87 12.28 4.98 -15.00
N SER A 88 11.13 5.45 -14.51
CA SER A 88 11.04 6.62 -13.64
C SER A 88 11.71 6.37 -12.29
N GLU A 89 12.18 7.45 -11.65
CA GLU A 89 12.80 7.38 -10.35
C GLU A 89 11.79 6.96 -9.27
N SER A 90 10.57 7.49 -9.30
CA SER A 90 9.52 7.15 -8.35
C SER A 90 9.15 5.65 -8.39
N PHE A 91 9.10 5.05 -9.58
CA PHE A 91 8.85 3.61 -9.72
C PHE A 91 10.00 2.77 -9.15
N ARG A 92 11.24 3.15 -9.41
CA ARG A 92 12.43 2.44 -8.90
C ARG A 92 12.57 2.58 -7.38
N ASN A 93 12.26 3.77 -6.85
CA ASN A 93 12.25 4.01 -5.40
C ASN A 93 11.17 3.16 -4.72
N LEU A 94 9.97 3.09 -5.31
CA LEU A 94 8.92 2.20 -4.83
C LEU A 94 9.39 0.73 -4.80
N ALA A 95 10.02 0.25 -5.87
CA ALA A 95 10.53 -1.12 -5.92
C ALA A 95 11.57 -1.39 -4.82
N SER A 96 12.45 -0.42 -4.55
CA SER A 96 13.45 -0.51 -3.48
C SER A 96 12.82 -0.52 -2.10
N ASP A 97 11.80 0.31 -1.86
CA ASP A 97 11.07 0.37 -0.60
C ASP A 97 10.29 -0.92 -0.34
N LEU A 98 9.64 -1.46 -1.36
CA LEU A 98 8.94 -2.74 -1.29
C LEU A 98 9.91 -3.91 -1.01
N ALA A 99 11.08 -3.93 -1.67
CA ALA A 99 12.08 -4.96 -1.43
C ALA A 99 12.61 -4.90 0.02
N LEU A 100 12.85 -3.70 0.54
CA LEU A 100 13.25 -3.50 1.94
C LEU A 100 12.16 -3.95 2.92
N GLN A 101 10.89 -3.64 2.64
CA GLN A 101 9.73 -4.10 3.41
C GLN A 101 9.69 -5.63 3.47
N ILE A 102 9.80 -6.30 2.32
CA ILE A 102 9.74 -7.76 2.21
C ILE A 102 10.90 -8.41 3.00
N VAL A 103 12.10 -7.84 2.95
CA VAL A 103 13.23 -8.33 3.73
C VAL A 103 12.96 -8.22 5.23
N GLY A 104 12.43 -7.07 5.68
CA GLY A 104 12.27 -6.77 7.10
C GLY A 104 11.11 -7.49 7.76
N VAL A 105 9.97 -7.60 7.08
CA VAL A 105 8.71 -8.10 7.68
C VAL A 105 8.35 -9.51 7.20
N ALA A 106 8.99 -10.00 6.13
CA ALA A 106 8.79 -11.36 5.58
C ALA A 106 7.31 -11.71 5.29
N PRO A 107 6.58 -10.90 4.50
CA PRO A 107 5.21 -11.25 4.09
C PRO A 107 5.19 -12.56 3.32
N LYS A 108 4.06 -13.25 3.32
CA LYS A 108 3.84 -14.49 2.56
C LYS A 108 3.08 -14.26 1.27
N TYR A 109 2.21 -13.26 1.24
CA TYR A 109 1.29 -12.97 0.15
C TYR A 109 1.43 -11.51 -0.28
N VAL A 110 1.11 -11.21 -1.52
CA VAL A 110 1.06 -9.81 -2.00
C VAL A 110 -0.23 -9.16 -1.55
N ASN A 111 -1.39 -9.73 -1.93
CA ASN A 111 -2.72 -9.23 -1.60
C ASN A 111 -3.47 -10.22 -0.70
N TYR A 112 -4.56 -9.77 -0.10
CA TYR A 112 -5.42 -10.64 0.72
C TYR A 112 -6.05 -11.76 -0.12
N GLU A 113 -6.37 -11.49 -1.37
CA GLU A 113 -6.94 -12.43 -2.33
C GLU A 113 -5.98 -13.56 -2.72
N ASP A 114 -4.68 -13.39 -2.47
CA ASP A 114 -3.65 -14.41 -2.72
C ASP A 114 -3.55 -15.43 -1.57
N VAL A 115 -4.24 -15.19 -0.43
CA VAL A 115 -4.27 -16.12 0.70
C VAL A 115 -5.11 -17.35 0.30
N PRO A 116 -4.56 -18.57 0.41
CA PRO A 116 -5.29 -19.78 0.06
C PRO A 116 -6.58 -19.94 0.86
N ALA A 117 -7.64 -20.42 0.20
CA ALA A 117 -8.97 -20.55 0.81
C ALA A 117 -8.97 -21.49 2.04
N ASP A 118 -8.20 -22.56 2.00
CA ASP A 118 -8.03 -23.49 3.12
C ASP A 118 -7.38 -22.84 4.35
N VAL A 119 -6.44 -21.91 4.14
CA VAL A 119 -5.81 -21.12 5.21
C VAL A 119 -6.83 -20.17 5.84
N ILE A 120 -7.66 -19.52 5.01
CA ILE A 120 -8.74 -18.62 5.49
C ILE A 120 -9.79 -19.44 6.27
N GLU A 121 -10.18 -20.62 5.77
CA GLU A 121 -11.13 -21.49 6.46
C GLU A 121 -10.59 -22.03 7.80
N ALA A 122 -9.31 -22.38 7.85
CA ALA A 122 -8.68 -22.80 9.10
C ALA A 122 -8.68 -21.65 10.15
N ALA A 123 -8.38 -20.44 9.72
CA ALA A 123 -8.46 -19.25 10.59
C ALA A 123 -9.91 -18.97 11.02
N ARG A 124 -10.90 -19.10 10.14
CA ARG A 124 -12.32 -18.96 10.48
C ARG A 124 -12.76 -19.98 11.54
N LYS A 125 -12.38 -21.25 11.41
CA LYS A 125 -12.69 -22.30 12.40
C LYS A 125 -12.10 -21.95 13.77
N LYS A 126 -10.83 -21.57 13.80
CA LYS A 126 -10.14 -21.11 15.01
C LYS A 126 -10.88 -19.97 15.70
N PHE A 127 -11.33 -18.97 14.96
CA PHE A 127 -12.11 -17.86 15.52
C PHE A 127 -13.54 -18.24 15.92
N ALA A 128 -14.18 -19.20 15.23
CA ALA A 128 -15.52 -19.67 15.59
C ALA A 128 -15.53 -20.39 16.97
N GLU A 129 -14.42 -21.05 17.32
CA GLU A 129 -14.21 -21.71 18.60
C GLU A 129 -13.82 -20.75 19.73
N ASP A 130 -13.49 -19.49 19.41
CA ASP A 130 -13.14 -18.46 20.38
C ASP A 130 -14.36 -18.10 21.24
N PRO A 131 -14.29 -18.27 22.59
CA PRO A 131 -15.40 -17.94 23.48
C PRO A 131 -15.90 -16.49 23.37
N SER A 132 -15.06 -15.56 22.89
CA SER A 132 -15.44 -14.17 22.65
C SER A 132 -16.53 -14.05 21.59
N MET A 133 -16.57 -14.97 20.61
CA MET A 133 -17.54 -14.98 19.53
C MET A 133 -18.96 -15.37 19.97
N ALA A 134 -19.09 -16.14 21.05
CA ALA A 134 -20.39 -16.48 21.64
C ALA A 134 -21.17 -15.23 22.12
N ARG A 135 -20.45 -14.16 22.46
CA ARG A 135 -21.02 -12.87 22.92
C ARG A 135 -21.39 -11.92 21.79
N VAL A 136 -21.00 -12.23 20.55
CA VAL A 136 -21.27 -11.39 19.39
C VAL A 136 -22.67 -11.72 18.85
N PRO A 137 -23.56 -10.71 18.70
CA PRO A 137 -24.86 -10.89 18.07
C PRO A 137 -24.72 -11.50 16.66
N GLU A 138 -25.61 -12.44 16.30
CA GLU A 138 -25.52 -13.18 15.05
C GLU A 138 -25.44 -12.27 13.81
N ALA A 139 -26.21 -11.20 13.79
CA ALA A 139 -26.21 -10.20 12.72
C ALA A 139 -24.87 -9.48 12.50
N ARG A 140 -23.96 -9.49 13.50
CA ARG A 140 -22.65 -8.84 13.43
C ARG A 140 -21.48 -9.81 13.36
N ARG A 141 -21.75 -11.11 13.44
CA ARG A 141 -20.68 -12.13 13.47
C ARG A 141 -19.80 -12.07 12.22
N GLU A 142 -20.38 -11.94 11.04
CA GLU A 142 -19.63 -11.92 9.79
C GLU A 142 -18.72 -10.67 9.69
N GLU A 143 -19.19 -9.51 10.15
CA GLU A 143 -18.40 -8.29 10.25
C GLU A 143 -17.18 -8.48 11.19
N VAL A 144 -17.44 -9.07 12.37
CA VAL A 144 -16.38 -9.34 13.36
C VAL A 144 -15.40 -10.39 12.84
N PHE A 145 -15.87 -11.45 12.16
CA PHE A 145 -15.00 -12.42 11.50
C PHE A 145 -14.10 -11.78 10.45
N SER A 146 -14.67 -10.98 9.57
CA SER A 146 -13.92 -10.27 8.54
C SER A 146 -12.82 -9.37 9.16
N GLY A 147 -13.16 -8.64 10.22
CA GLY A 147 -12.21 -7.82 10.96
C GLY A 147 -11.08 -8.63 11.61
N LYS A 148 -11.41 -9.76 12.26
CA LYS A 148 -10.42 -10.67 12.87
C LYS A 148 -9.51 -11.30 11.82
N LEU A 149 -10.06 -11.76 10.69
CA LEU A 149 -9.28 -12.33 9.58
C LEU A 149 -8.32 -11.29 8.98
N LYS A 150 -8.81 -10.09 8.70
CA LYS A 150 -7.96 -9.00 8.20
C LYS A 150 -6.82 -8.69 9.17
N LYS A 151 -7.09 -8.69 10.46
CA LYS A 151 -6.06 -8.47 11.48
C LYS A 151 -5.06 -9.64 11.54
N GLU A 152 -5.52 -10.89 11.47
CA GLU A 152 -4.65 -12.08 11.48
C GLU A 152 -3.69 -12.09 10.28
N PHE A 153 -4.19 -11.68 9.10
CA PHE A 153 -3.40 -11.67 7.88
C PHE A 153 -2.66 -10.36 7.61
N SER A 154 -2.89 -9.30 8.40
CA SER A 154 -2.26 -7.99 8.18
C SER A 154 -0.73 -8.03 8.17
N GLU A 155 -0.12 -8.89 8.97
CA GLU A 155 1.34 -9.07 9.00
C GLU A 155 1.86 -9.98 7.89
N GLN A 156 1.00 -10.83 7.31
CA GLN A 156 1.37 -11.81 6.29
C GLN A 156 1.13 -11.31 4.86
N VAL A 157 0.31 -10.27 4.68
CA VAL A 157 -0.07 -9.70 3.38
C VAL A 157 0.65 -8.37 3.18
N LEU A 158 1.55 -8.31 2.20
CA LEU A 158 2.40 -7.16 1.93
C LEU A 158 1.61 -5.85 1.83
N MET A 159 0.54 -5.83 1.03
CA MET A 159 -0.26 -4.62 0.80
C MET A 159 -1.00 -4.11 2.04
N MET A 160 -1.15 -4.94 3.07
CA MET A 160 -1.82 -4.58 4.33
C MET A 160 -0.86 -4.14 5.42
N GLN A 161 0.45 -4.36 5.23
CA GLN A 161 1.46 -4.02 6.24
C GLN A 161 1.64 -2.51 6.37
N PRO A 162 1.89 -1.99 7.59
CA PRO A 162 2.43 -0.65 7.76
C PRO A 162 3.83 -0.58 7.16
N TRP A 163 4.18 0.55 6.56
CA TRP A 163 5.49 0.74 5.94
C TRP A 163 6.59 0.88 7.01
N VAL A 164 7.68 0.12 6.88
CA VAL A 164 8.76 0.09 7.88
C VAL A 164 9.47 1.44 8.09
N LYS A 165 9.36 2.38 7.16
CA LYS A 165 9.92 3.73 7.29
C LYS A 165 8.94 4.73 7.89
N ASP A 166 7.63 4.46 7.81
CA ASP A 166 6.56 5.32 8.31
C ASP A 166 5.32 4.46 8.59
N ASP A 167 5.12 4.08 9.83
CA ASP A 167 4.05 3.18 10.26
C ASP A 167 2.63 3.78 10.18
N SER A 168 2.54 5.08 9.95
CA SER A 168 1.27 5.77 9.69
C SER A 168 0.71 5.51 8.28
N VAL A 169 1.51 4.91 7.38
CA VAL A 169 1.20 4.66 5.97
C VAL A 169 1.27 3.17 5.70
N THR A 170 0.27 2.61 5.02
CA THR A 170 0.33 1.21 4.56
C THR A 170 1.11 1.10 3.25
N ILE A 171 1.58 -0.11 2.93
CA ILE A 171 2.19 -0.40 1.63
C ILE A 171 1.21 -0.14 0.49
N SER A 172 -0.08 -0.44 0.68
CA SER A 172 -1.12 -0.08 -0.28
C SER A 172 -1.18 1.43 -0.55
N ASP A 173 -1.09 2.25 0.50
CA ASP A 173 -1.09 3.71 0.35
C ASP A 173 0.18 4.22 -0.35
N LEU A 174 1.33 3.60 -0.06
CA LEU A 174 2.58 3.91 -0.74
C LEU A 174 2.49 3.65 -2.26
N VAL A 175 1.96 2.49 -2.66
CA VAL A 175 1.72 2.15 -4.07
C VAL A 175 0.74 3.13 -4.71
N ARG A 176 -0.38 3.46 -4.04
CA ARG A 176 -1.36 4.45 -4.52
C ARG A 176 -0.77 5.84 -4.71
N ARG A 177 0.17 6.25 -3.85
CA ARG A 177 0.90 7.53 -4.02
C ARG A 177 1.63 7.55 -5.35
N VAL A 178 2.37 6.51 -5.68
CA VAL A 178 3.13 6.44 -6.93
C VAL A 178 2.21 6.30 -8.15
N ILE A 179 1.09 5.56 -8.06
CA ILE A 179 0.05 5.52 -9.10
C ILE A 179 -0.51 6.92 -9.37
N ALA A 180 -0.82 7.68 -8.33
CA ALA A 180 -1.36 9.03 -8.49
C ALA A 180 -0.33 10.02 -9.06
N GLU A 181 0.95 9.86 -8.71
CA GLU A 181 2.06 10.64 -9.21
C GLU A 181 2.31 10.39 -10.70
N THR A 182 2.47 9.12 -11.06
CA THR A 182 2.79 8.70 -12.43
C THR A 182 1.58 8.77 -13.37
N GLY A 183 0.36 8.66 -12.84
CA GLY A 183 -0.86 8.57 -13.62
C GLY A 183 -1.05 7.23 -14.33
N GLU A 184 -0.32 6.19 -13.91
CA GLU A 184 -0.42 4.83 -14.44
C GLU A 184 -0.71 3.82 -13.34
N ASN A 185 -1.38 2.72 -13.69
CA ASN A 185 -1.57 1.62 -12.76
C ASN A 185 -0.21 0.92 -12.49
N ILE A 186 0.03 0.62 -11.23
CA ILE A 186 1.22 -0.12 -10.77
C ILE A 186 0.75 -1.32 -9.95
N VAL A 187 1.29 -2.49 -10.29
CA VAL A 187 0.91 -3.77 -9.67
C VAL A 187 2.16 -4.47 -9.15
N VAL A 188 2.15 -4.79 -7.87
CA VAL A 188 3.11 -5.77 -7.32
C VAL A 188 2.65 -7.14 -7.77
N ARG A 189 3.36 -7.73 -8.74
CA ARG A 189 2.94 -9.00 -9.36
C ARG A 189 3.25 -10.19 -8.48
N ARG A 190 4.49 -10.25 -7.98
CA ARG A 190 5.00 -11.31 -7.11
C ARG A 190 6.36 -10.94 -6.52
N PHE A 191 6.76 -11.67 -5.52
CA PHE A 191 8.12 -11.61 -4.98
C PHE A 191 8.61 -13.01 -4.57
N SER A 192 9.92 -13.12 -4.39
CA SER A 192 10.56 -14.26 -3.75
C SER A 192 11.56 -13.74 -2.73
N ARG A 193 11.50 -14.26 -1.52
CA ARG A 193 12.41 -13.95 -0.41
C ARG A 193 13.25 -15.18 -0.13
N PHE A 194 14.53 -14.97 0.04
CA PHE A 194 15.49 -16.00 0.45
C PHE A 194 16.13 -15.57 1.76
N ALA A 195 16.14 -16.45 2.71
CA ALA A 195 16.89 -16.27 3.95
C ALA A 195 17.76 -17.48 4.22
N LEU A 196 19.01 -17.24 4.61
CA LEU A 196 19.95 -18.31 4.87
C LEU A 196 19.51 -19.12 6.11
N GLY A 197 19.19 -20.39 5.89
CA GLY A 197 18.76 -21.32 6.95
C GLY A 197 17.24 -21.53 7.04
N GLU A 198 16.45 -20.90 6.15
CA GLU A 198 15.01 -21.18 5.96
C GLU A 198 14.80 -22.19 4.83
#